data_736481a640cec671eb2dc15e1dc8ec15
#
_entry.id   736481a640cec671eb2dc15e1dc8ec15
#
_cell.length_a   1.000
_cell.length_b   1.000
_cell.length_c   1.000
_cell.angle_alpha   90.00
_cell.angle_beta   90.00
_cell.angle_gamma   90.00
#
_symmetry.space_group_name_H-M   'P 1'
#
loop_
_entity.id
_entity.type
_entity.pdbx_description
1 polymer ?
#
loop_
_entity_poly.entity_id
_entity_poly.type
_entity_poly.pdbx_seq_one_letter_code
_entity_poly.pdbx_strand_id
1 'polypeptide(L)'
;VRETEAYPRIASDADVREPASAWLAFAVYHGAGKDRYAKPHKGGPTLAAEAALRGSLAVLVGPSGAGKTSLLRSIAGLMHPQRGYVTVAGTSVWDSERGVRLHPARRGCGLVTQRHALFPAMTAGDNIAFGLHALPREERERRVQEMAALFRLEAVLSRRPAQLSGGEQQRVAVARTLAPRPRVLLLDEPFASLNLSLKDAILSDLETWLTTTRTPVLYVTHDVAEAWRLGSRPDAEVLRMEDGCVVRQGPAAVVLAAERAQLLAALE
;
A
#
# COMPACT_ATOMS: atom_id res chain seq x y z
N VAL A 1 21.83 28.42 -15.59
CA VAL A 1 22.31 27.92 -14.28
C VAL A 1 21.07 27.72 -13.45
N ARG A 2 20.58 26.47 -13.33
CA ARG A 2 19.47 26.14 -12.43
C ARG A 2 20.09 25.75 -11.09
N GLU A 3 19.81 26.54 -10.08
CA GLU A 3 20.16 26.25 -8.70
C GLU A 3 19.58 24.88 -8.30
N THR A 4 20.47 24.01 -7.85
CA THR A 4 20.13 22.67 -7.34
C THR A 4 19.58 22.87 -5.93
N GLU A 5 18.26 23.03 -5.78
CA GLU A 5 17.63 22.92 -4.46
C GLU A 5 17.96 21.54 -3.87
N ALA A 6 18.73 21.57 -2.80
CA ALA A 6 18.99 20.38 -2.00
C ALA A 6 17.67 19.97 -1.31
N TYR A 7 17.23 18.72 -1.54
CA TYR A 7 16.07 18.17 -0.85
C TYR A 7 16.23 18.32 0.67
N PRO A 8 15.19 18.76 1.39
CA PRO A 8 15.25 18.89 2.84
C PRO A 8 15.59 17.53 3.46
N ARG A 9 16.58 17.52 4.35
CA ARG A 9 16.92 16.34 5.16
C ARG A 9 15.71 15.97 6.00
N ILE A 10 15.11 14.82 5.73
CA ILE A 10 14.15 14.22 6.63
C ILE A 10 14.97 13.71 7.82
N ALA A 11 14.56 14.07 9.04
CA ALA A 11 15.11 13.81 10.36
C ALA A 11 16.41 12.97 10.51
N SER A 12 17.22 13.26 11.53
CA SER A 12 18.49 12.57 11.83
C SER A 12 18.30 11.08 12.09
N ASP A 13 19.30 10.27 11.73
CA ASP A 13 19.37 8.80 11.82
C ASP A 13 18.83 8.15 13.12
N ALA A 14 18.83 8.88 14.24
CA ALA A 14 18.41 8.38 15.54
C ALA A 14 16.89 8.38 15.73
N ASP A 15 16.18 9.36 15.13
CA ASP A 15 14.72 9.52 15.32
C ASP A 15 13.89 8.61 14.42
N VAL A 16 14.47 8.06 13.35
CA VAL A 16 13.75 7.24 12.37
C VAL A 16 13.78 5.75 12.72
N ARG A 17 14.78 5.30 13.50
CA ARG A 17 15.00 3.86 13.75
C ARG A 17 13.92 3.16 14.57
N GLU A 18 13.20 3.84 15.45
CA GLU A 18 12.04 3.31 16.19
C GLU A 18 11.12 4.45 16.67
N PRO A 19 10.29 5.05 15.81
CA PRO A 19 9.25 5.92 16.31
C PRO A 19 8.22 5.03 17.03
N ALA A 20 8.19 5.13 18.35
CA ALA A 20 7.36 4.31 19.24
C ALA A 20 5.84 4.34 18.92
N SER A 21 5.41 5.19 18.01
CA SER A 21 4.02 5.36 17.59
C SER A 21 3.73 5.05 16.11
N ALA A 22 4.74 4.70 15.29
CA ALA A 22 4.52 4.39 13.88
C ALA A 22 4.05 2.95 13.71
N TRP A 23 2.98 2.76 12.92
CA TRP A 23 2.53 1.41 12.54
C TRP A 23 3.34 0.82 11.37
N LEU A 24 4.00 1.67 10.58
CA LEU A 24 4.96 1.27 9.55
C LEU A 24 6.11 2.26 9.55
N ALA A 25 7.33 1.77 9.70
CA ALA A 25 8.53 2.55 9.48
C ALA A 25 9.48 1.78 8.57
N PHE A 26 10.08 2.46 7.62
CA PHE A 26 11.00 1.85 6.68
C PHE A 26 12.09 2.82 6.24
N ALA A 27 13.26 2.27 6.04
CA ALA A 27 14.32 2.85 5.24
C ALA A 27 14.85 1.73 4.35
N VAL A 28 14.60 1.79 3.05
CA VAL A 28 14.93 0.72 2.12
C VAL A 28 15.76 1.25 0.97
N TYR A 29 16.90 0.60 0.73
CA TYR A 29 17.86 0.99 -0.29
C TYR A 29 18.14 -0.18 -1.22
N HIS A 30 17.98 0.03 -2.53
CA HIS A 30 18.20 -0.94 -3.56
C HIS A 30 18.87 -0.29 -4.77
N GLY A 31 20.04 -0.81 -5.24
CA GLY A 31 20.80 -0.26 -6.36
C GLY A 31 22.29 -0.10 -6.08
N ALA A 32 23.10 0.08 -7.12
CA ALA A 32 24.54 0.04 -7.08
C ALA A 32 25.20 1.35 -6.60
N GLY A 33 24.93 1.78 -5.35
CA GLY A 33 25.61 2.94 -4.76
C GLY A 33 25.94 2.70 -3.28
N LYS A 34 27.18 3.00 -2.87
CA LYS A 34 27.59 2.98 -1.47
C LYS A 34 27.09 4.20 -0.72
N ASP A 35 26.65 5.23 -1.44
CA ASP A 35 26.22 6.50 -0.88
C ASP A 35 24.71 6.50 -0.65
N ARG A 36 24.30 6.79 0.57
CA ARG A 36 22.93 6.87 1.06
C ARG A 36 22.10 7.93 0.33
N TYR A 37 22.78 8.92 -0.25
CA TYR A 37 22.23 10.09 -0.91
C TYR A 37 22.59 10.21 -2.39
N ALA A 38 23.25 9.19 -2.97
CA ALA A 38 23.58 9.21 -4.37
C ALA A 38 22.31 9.13 -5.22
N LYS A 39 22.15 10.12 -6.12
CA LYS A 39 21.10 10.10 -7.15
C LYS A 39 21.20 8.79 -7.95
N PRO A 40 20.07 8.20 -8.37
CA PRO A 40 20.06 7.01 -9.20
C PRO A 40 20.93 7.24 -10.45
N HIS A 41 21.97 6.42 -10.63
CA HIS A 41 22.72 6.41 -11.87
C HIS A 41 21.90 5.69 -12.95
N LYS A 42 22.00 6.16 -14.21
CA LYS A 42 21.39 5.54 -15.39
C LYS A 42 21.78 4.06 -15.46
N GLY A 43 20.84 3.14 -15.10
CA GLY A 43 21.12 1.71 -15.28
C GLY A 43 20.29 0.71 -14.48
N GLY A 44 19.39 1.12 -13.58
CA GLY A 44 18.53 0.17 -12.84
C GLY A 44 17.57 0.87 -11.87
N PRO A 45 16.53 0.18 -11.41
CA PRO A 45 15.59 0.75 -10.46
C PRO A 45 16.29 0.96 -9.11
N THR A 46 16.68 2.18 -8.85
CA THR A 46 17.23 2.58 -7.56
C THR A 46 16.05 2.90 -6.64
N LEU A 47 16.00 2.29 -5.48
CA LEU A 47 15.05 2.59 -4.43
C LEU A 47 15.83 3.13 -3.23
N ALA A 48 15.50 4.36 -2.81
CA ALA A 48 16.07 5.00 -1.63
C ALA A 48 14.92 5.71 -0.87
N ALA A 49 14.02 4.90 -0.31
CA ALA A 49 12.79 5.37 0.30
C ALA A 49 12.81 5.19 1.81
N GLU A 50 12.49 6.28 2.52
CA GLU A 50 12.44 6.33 3.96
C GLU A 50 11.17 7.06 4.42
N ALA A 51 10.43 6.50 5.37
CA ALA A 51 9.30 7.14 6.03
C ALA A 51 8.92 6.42 7.33
N ALA A 52 8.20 7.16 8.18
CA ALA A 52 7.53 6.62 9.36
C ALA A 52 6.07 7.08 9.36
N LEU A 53 5.13 6.12 9.32
CA LEU A 53 3.69 6.33 9.16
C LEU A 53 2.98 6.16 10.50
N ARG A 54 2.22 7.19 10.92
CA ARG A 54 1.59 7.25 12.24
C ARG A 54 0.07 7.33 12.18
N GLY A 55 -0.48 7.96 11.15
CA GLY A 55 -1.92 7.99 10.91
C GLY A 55 -2.48 6.61 10.55
N SER A 56 -3.79 6.43 10.51
CA SER A 56 -4.39 5.13 10.15
C SER A 56 -4.30 4.85 8.65
N LEU A 57 -4.09 5.88 7.83
CA LEU A 57 -4.02 5.80 6.37
C LEU A 57 -2.84 6.62 5.85
N ALA A 58 -2.03 6.02 5.02
CA ALA A 58 -1.02 6.70 4.25
C ALA A 58 -1.29 6.50 2.75
N VAL A 59 -1.25 7.57 1.98
CA VAL A 59 -1.43 7.54 0.53
C VAL A 59 -0.10 7.81 -0.16
N LEU A 60 0.38 6.86 -0.95
CA LEU A 60 1.62 6.99 -1.72
C LEU A 60 1.31 7.35 -3.16
N VAL A 61 1.71 8.55 -3.57
CA VAL A 61 1.55 9.06 -4.93
C VAL A 61 2.89 9.22 -5.65
N GLY A 62 2.83 9.26 -6.96
CA GLY A 62 4.00 9.52 -7.80
C GLY A 62 3.82 8.96 -9.21
N PRO A 63 4.65 9.37 -10.16
CA PRO A 63 4.56 8.93 -11.56
C PRO A 63 4.76 7.42 -11.71
N SER A 64 4.35 6.89 -12.86
CA SER A 64 4.67 5.51 -13.23
C SER A 64 6.18 5.30 -13.26
N GLY A 65 6.66 4.18 -12.70
CA GLY A 65 8.09 3.91 -12.61
C GLY A 65 8.80 4.54 -11.40
N ALA A 66 8.14 5.36 -10.58
CA ALA A 66 8.75 5.98 -9.39
C ALA A 66 9.20 4.99 -8.30
N GLY A 67 8.91 3.69 -8.43
CA GLY A 67 9.34 2.66 -7.47
C GLY A 67 8.28 2.27 -6.42
N LYS A 68 7.05 2.79 -6.52
CA LYS A 68 5.96 2.53 -5.56
C LYS A 68 5.71 1.04 -5.31
N THR A 69 5.52 0.25 -6.37
CA THR A 69 5.35 -1.21 -6.30
C THR A 69 6.58 -1.91 -5.69
N SER A 70 7.80 -1.44 -6.02
CA SER A 70 9.04 -1.98 -5.47
C SER A 70 9.13 -1.74 -3.97
N LEU A 71 8.72 -0.56 -3.50
CA LEU A 71 8.61 -0.25 -2.08
C LEU A 71 7.64 -1.18 -1.37
N LEU A 72 6.40 -1.34 -1.88
CA LEU A 72 5.42 -2.25 -1.29
C LEU A 72 5.93 -3.69 -1.22
N ARG A 73 6.57 -4.18 -2.29
CA ARG A 73 7.17 -5.53 -2.32
C ARG A 73 8.31 -5.67 -1.31
N SER A 74 9.10 -4.62 -1.09
CA SER A 74 10.18 -4.63 -0.09
C SER A 74 9.61 -4.72 1.32
N ILE A 75 8.57 -3.93 1.64
CA ILE A 75 7.85 -3.98 2.92
C ILE A 75 7.24 -5.37 3.14
N ALA A 76 6.54 -5.90 2.15
CA ALA A 76 5.92 -7.23 2.21
C ALA A 76 6.92 -8.39 2.26
N GLY A 77 8.22 -8.14 1.93
CA GLY A 77 9.27 -9.17 1.90
C GLY A 77 9.35 -9.98 0.62
N LEU A 78 8.70 -9.53 -0.45
CA LEU A 78 8.74 -10.13 -1.78
C LEU A 78 9.90 -9.60 -2.61
N MET A 79 10.53 -8.53 -2.18
CA MET A 79 11.78 -8.00 -2.70
C MET A 79 12.73 -7.75 -1.52
N HIS A 80 14.00 -8.03 -1.69
CA HIS A 80 15.01 -7.90 -0.64
C HIS A 80 15.85 -6.65 -0.92
N PRO A 81 15.68 -5.57 -0.15
CA PRO A 81 16.56 -4.42 -0.23
C PRO A 81 17.99 -4.80 0.16
N GLN A 82 18.97 -4.03 -0.31
CA GLN A 82 20.38 -4.28 0.03
C GLN A 82 20.73 -3.78 1.43
N ARG A 83 20.13 -2.66 1.85
CA ARG A 83 20.36 -2.06 3.17
C ARG A 83 19.09 -1.40 3.70
N GLY A 84 19.05 -1.22 5.03
CA GLY A 84 18.02 -0.50 5.74
C GLY A 84 17.22 -1.37 6.67
N TYR A 85 15.99 -0.97 6.95
CA TYR A 85 15.10 -1.68 7.87
C TYR A 85 13.62 -1.53 7.43
N VAL A 86 12.78 -2.43 7.94
CA VAL A 86 11.32 -2.36 7.89
C VAL A 86 10.75 -2.81 9.23
N THR A 87 9.93 -1.96 9.83
CA THR A 87 9.19 -2.23 11.07
C THR A 87 7.68 -2.19 10.77
N VAL A 88 6.95 -3.22 11.12
CA VAL A 88 5.50 -3.37 10.92
C VAL A 88 4.82 -3.54 12.27
N ALA A 89 3.91 -2.67 12.62
CA ALA A 89 3.19 -2.66 13.89
C ALA A 89 4.13 -2.88 15.09
N GLY A 90 5.23 -2.11 15.17
CA GLY A 90 6.23 -2.17 16.22
C GLY A 90 7.16 -3.38 16.17
N THR A 91 7.04 -4.27 15.16
CA THR A 91 7.90 -5.44 15.02
C THR A 91 8.89 -5.24 13.89
N SER A 92 10.20 -5.35 14.15
CA SER A 92 11.22 -5.37 13.10
C SER A 92 11.05 -6.63 12.26
N VAL A 93 10.67 -6.47 10.97
CA VAL A 93 10.43 -7.59 10.06
C VAL A 93 11.58 -7.80 9.08
N TRP A 94 12.39 -6.79 8.89
CA TRP A 94 13.63 -6.83 8.13
C TRP A 94 14.59 -5.75 8.63
N ASP A 95 15.86 -6.11 8.81
CA ASP A 95 16.91 -5.19 9.21
C ASP A 95 18.25 -5.77 8.75
N SER A 96 18.94 -5.05 7.87
CA SER A 96 20.22 -5.50 7.29
C SER A 96 21.38 -5.45 8.28
N GLU A 97 21.36 -4.58 9.27
CA GLU A 97 22.40 -4.44 10.28
C GLU A 97 22.22 -5.46 11.40
N ARG A 98 20.96 -5.68 11.83
CA ARG A 98 20.63 -6.65 12.89
C ARG A 98 20.45 -8.09 12.37
N GLY A 99 20.54 -8.30 11.05
CA GLY A 99 20.34 -9.62 10.43
C GLY A 99 18.90 -10.16 10.49
N VAL A 100 17.91 -9.29 10.76
CA VAL A 100 16.50 -9.69 10.84
C VAL A 100 15.95 -9.89 9.43
N ARG A 101 15.34 -11.07 9.19
CA ARG A 101 14.75 -11.42 7.89
C ARG A 101 13.51 -12.29 8.08
N LEU A 102 12.38 -11.70 8.43
CA LEU A 102 11.13 -12.45 8.53
C LEU A 102 10.61 -12.85 7.16
N HIS A 103 10.17 -14.09 7.04
CA HIS A 103 9.48 -14.59 5.84
C HIS A 103 8.21 -13.75 5.59
N PRO A 104 7.82 -13.47 4.32
CA PRO A 104 6.64 -12.65 3.99
C PRO A 104 5.37 -13.02 4.77
N ALA A 105 5.06 -14.32 4.88
CA ALA A 105 3.90 -14.81 5.63
C ALA A 105 3.91 -14.47 7.13
N ARG A 106 5.07 -14.11 7.71
CA ARG A 106 5.21 -13.76 9.13
C ARG A 106 5.28 -12.25 9.38
N ARG A 107 5.25 -11.42 8.32
CA ARG A 107 5.33 -9.96 8.45
C ARG A 107 4.02 -9.31 8.87
N GLY A 108 2.90 -10.05 8.82
CA GLY A 108 1.58 -9.52 9.15
C GLY A 108 1.05 -8.53 8.10
N CYS A 109 1.64 -8.47 6.92
CA CYS A 109 1.21 -7.61 5.82
C CYS A 109 0.22 -8.32 4.92
N GLY A 110 -0.90 -7.67 4.61
CA GLY A 110 -1.75 -8.01 3.47
C GLY A 110 -1.30 -7.18 2.27
N LEU A 111 -1.02 -7.80 1.13
CA LEU A 111 -0.61 -7.11 -0.09
C LEU A 111 -1.59 -7.40 -1.22
N VAL A 112 -2.18 -6.34 -1.77
CA VAL A 112 -2.91 -6.36 -3.04
C VAL A 112 -2.02 -5.74 -4.10
N THR A 113 -1.71 -6.51 -5.14
CA THR A 113 -0.93 -6.04 -6.29
C THR A 113 -1.85 -5.73 -7.47
N GLN A 114 -1.37 -4.94 -8.41
CA GLN A 114 -2.07 -4.61 -9.65
C GLN A 114 -2.49 -5.86 -10.46
N ARG A 115 -1.75 -6.96 -10.35
CA ARG A 115 -2.17 -8.27 -10.89
C ARG A 115 -2.97 -9.01 -9.84
N HIS A 116 -4.21 -9.39 -10.16
CA HIS A 116 -5.16 -9.98 -9.20
C HIS A 116 -4.67 -11.28 -8.56
N ALA A 117 -3.82 -12.05 -9.26
CA ALA A 117 -3.18 -13.29 -8.80
C ALA A 117 -4.17 -14.25 -8.07
N LEU A 118 -5.41 -14.38 -8.59
CA LEU A 118 -6.38 -15.33 -8.05
C LEU A 118 -5.98 -16.77 -8.35
N PHE A 119 -6.35 -17.68 -7.49
CA PHE A 119 -6.19 -19.11 -7.72
C PHE A 119 -7.22 -19.58 -8.76
N PRO A 120 -6.80 -19.96 -9.97
CA PRO A 120 -7.74 -20.17 -11.09
C PRO A 120 -8.65 -21.38 -10.91
N ALA A 121 -8.21 -22.38 -10.13
CA ALA A 121 -8.97 -23.59 -9.84
C ALA A 121 -10.02 -23.40 -8.72
N MET A 122 -9.94 -22.32 -7.95
CA MET A 122 -10.81 -22.01 -6.81
C MET A 122 -11.95 -21.09 -7.24
N THR A 123 -13.10 -21.19 -6.58
CA THR A 123 -14.17 -20.21 -6.71
C THR A 123 -13.79 -18.86 -6.09
N ALA A 124 -14.57 -17.81 -6.30
CA ALA A 124 -14.39 -16.52 -5.65
C ALA A 124 -14.46 -16.66 -4.12
N GLY A 125 -15.43 -17.41 -3.62
CA GLY A 125 -15.58 -17.70 -2.20
C GLY A 125 -14.37 -18.46 -1.62
N ASP A 126 -13.88 -19.48 -2.32
CA ASP A 126 -12.69 -20.24 -1.90
C ASP A 126 -11.42 -19.37 -1.95
N ASN A 127 -11.29 -18.48 -2.93
CA ASN A 127 -10.22 -17.50 -2.97
C ASN A 127 -10.24 -16.62 -1.72
N ILE A 128 -11.40 -16.08 -1.34
CA ILE A 128 -11.56 -15.25 -0.13
C ILE A 128 -11.23 -16.06 1.13
N ALA A 129 -11.70 -17.31 1.19
CA ALA A 129 -11.48 -18.21 2.33
C ALA A 129 -10.03 -18.70 2.48
N PHE A 130 -9.18 -18.54 1.45
CA PHE A 130 -7.85 -19.17 1.38
C PHE A 130 -6.95 -18.88 2.58
N GLY A 131 -6.94 -17.64 3.08
CA GLY A 131 -6.15 -17.24 4.24
C GLY A 131 -6.79 -17.57 5.60
N LEU A 132 -7.96 -18.20 5.62
CA LEU A 132 -8.77 -18.41 6.83
C LEU A 132 -8.72 -19.84 7.36
N HIS A 133 -7.81 -20.67 6.88
CA HIS A 133 -7.74 -22.11 7.20
C HIS A 133 -7.56 -22.40 8.71
N ALA A 134 -6.99 -21.47 9.47
CA ALA A 134 -6.83 -21.61 10.93
C ALA A 134 -8.12 -21.28 11.72
N LEU A 135 -9.16 -20.71 11.08
CA LEU A 135 -10.41 -20.37 11.74
C LEU A 135 -11.39 -21.57 11.73
N PRO A 136 -12.26 -21.69 12.75
CA PRO A 136 -13.39 -22.60 12.73
C PRO A 136 -14.26 -22.37 11.50
N ARG A 137 -14.96 -23.43 11.03
CA ARG A 137 -15.75 -23.38 9.79
C ARG A 137 -16.77 -22.23 9.77
N GLU A 138 -17.54 -22.12 10.84
CA GLU A 138 -18.59 -21.09 10.97
C GLU A 138 -18.00 -19.67 10.90
N GLU A 139 -16.89 -19.44 11.58
CA GLU A 139 -16.24 -18.13 11.53
C GLU A 139 -15.63 -17.81 10.15
N ARG A 140 -15.08 -18.83 9.49
CA ARG A 140 -14.58 -18.70 8.11
C ARG A 140 -15.71 -18.35 7.15
N GLU A 141 -16.86 -19.04 7.22
CA GLU A 141 -18.03 -18.77 6.40
C GLU A 141 -18.57 -17.35 6.66
N ARG A 142 -18.70 -16.95 7.92
CA ARG A 142 -19.10 -15.59 8.31
C ARG A 142 -18.15 -14.53 7.73
N ARG A 143 -16.84 -14.79 7.78
CA ARG A 143 -15.82 -13.87 7.26
C ARG A 143 -15.88 -13.74 5.73
N VAL A 144 -16.16 -14.83 5.03
CA VAL A 144 -16.36 -14.80 3.57
C VAL A 144 -17.58 -13.96 3.24
N GLN A 145 -18.71 -14.11 3.95
CA GLN A 145 -19.92 -13.32 3.74
C GLN A 145 -19.70 -11.82 4.07
N GLU A 146 -18.99 -11.50 5.15
CA GLU A 146 -18.58 -10.13 5.47
C GLU A 146 -17.82 -9.48 4.30
N MET A 147 -16.85 -10.20 3.75
CA MET A 147 -16.08 -9.70 2.61
C MET A 147 -16.90 -9.64 1.31
N ALA A 148 -17.79 -10.59 1.11
CA ALA A 148 -18.68 -10.59 -0.05
C ALA A 148 -19.62 -9.38 -0.04
N ALA A 149 -20.23 -9.08 1.08
CA ALA A 149 -21.08 -7.91 1.25
C ALA A 149 -20.31 -6.60 1.04
N LEU A 150 -19.12 -6.46 1.68
CA LEU A 150 -18.26 -5.27 1.56
C LEU A 150 -17.86 -4.97 0.11
N PHE A 151 -17.58 -6.00 -0.66
CA PHE A 151 -17.11 -5.86 -2.04
C PHE A 151 -18.15 -6.19 -3.10
N ARG A 152 -19.43 -6.37 -2.72
CA ARG A 152 -20.57 -6.68 -3.62
C ARG A 152 -20.28 -7.90 -4.52
N LEU A 153 -19.92 -9.01 -3.88
CA LEU A 153 -19.50 -10.26 -4.53
C LEU A 153 -20.48 -11.42 -4.29
N GLU A 154 -21.60 -11.20 -3.59
CA GLU A 154 -22.54 -12.24 -3.16
C GLU A 154 -23.00 -13.10 -4.33
N ALA A 155 -23.34 -12.46 -5.47
CA ALA A 155 -23.85 -13.15 -6.66
C ALA A 155 -22.79 -13.96 -7.42
N VAL A 156 -21.51 -13.79 -7.08
CA VAL A 156 -20.39 -14.40 -7.83
C VAL A 156 -19.51 -15.33 -7.00
N LEU A 157 -19.83 -15.57 -5.74
CA LEU A 157 -19.02 -16.39 -4.83
C LEU A 157 -18.76 -17.81 -5.37
N SER A 158 -19.71 -18.40 -6.11
CA SER A 158 -19.57 -19.74 -6.71
C SER A 158 -18.82 -19.76 -8.04
N ARG A 159 -18.52 -18.59 -8.63
CA ARG A 159 -17.83 -18.50 -9.92
C ARG A 159 -16.32 -18.64 -9.77
N ARG A 160 -15.69 -19.22 -10.80
CA ARG A 160 -14.23 -19.26 -10.91
C ARG A 160 -13.68 -17.98 -11.56
N PRO A 161 -12.40 -17.63 -11.36
CA PRO A 161 -11.81 -16.41 -11.93
C PRO A 161 -12.06 -16.20 -13.43
N ALA A 162 -12.03 -17.26 -14.23
CA ALA A 162 -12.31 -17.18 -15.68
C ALA A 162 -13.76 -16.74 -16.02
N GLN A 163 -14.68 -16.81 -15.05
CA GLN A 163 -16.09 -16.43 -15.19
C GLN A 163 -16.39 -15.04 -14.60
N LEU A 164 -15.36 -14.38 -14.08
CA LEU A 164 -15.44 -13.06 -13.45
C LEU A 164 -14.95 -11.99 -14.41
N SER A 165 -15.60 -10.83 -14.40
CA SER A 165 -15.06 -9.61 -15.01
C SER A 165 -13.75 -9.18 -14.32
N GLY A 166 -12.93 -8.37 -14.99
CA GLY A 166 -11.69 -7.85 -14.40
C GLY A 166 -11.91 -7.10 -13.07
N GLY A 167 -12.98 -6.31 -12.98
CA GLY A 167 -13.35 -5.61 -11.75
C GLY A 167 -13.80 -6.56 -10.63
N GLU A 168 -14.53 -7.65 -10.95
CA GLU A 168 -14.88 -8.67 -9.95
C GLU A 168 -13.64 -9.42 -9.47
N GLN A 169 -12.73 -9.78 -10.37
CA GLN A 169 -11.44 -10.40 -9.99
C GLN A 169 -10.64 -9.50 -9.05
N GLN A 170 -10.60 -8.21 -9.32
CA GLN A 170 -9.90 -7.23 -8.49
C GLN A 170 -10.52 -7.16 -7.09
N ARG A 171 -11.85 -7.07 -7.00
CA ARG A 171 -12.55 -7.05 -5.71
C ARG A 171 -12.36 -8.35 -4.92
N VAL A 172 -12.38 -9.51 -5.58
CA VAL A 172 -12.07 -10.80 -4.93
C VAL A 172 -10.64 -10.82 -4.39
N ALA A 173 -9.66 -10.27 -5.13
CA ALA A 173 -8.26 -10.20 -4.66
C ALA A 173 -8.10 -9.31 -3.43
N VAL A 174 -8.79 -8.17 -3.38
CA VAL A 174 -8.83 -7.30 -2.20
C VAL A 174 -9.52 -8.03 -1.04
N ALA A 175 -10.70 -8.59 -1.25
CA ALA A 175 -11.46 -9.34 -0.24
C ALA A 175 -10.62 -10.48 0.37
N ARG A 176 -9.94 -11.28 -0.46
CA ARG A 176 -9.01 -12.34 -0.02
C ARG A 176 -7.91 -11.82 0.90
N THR A 177 -7.39 -10.64 0.60
CA THR A 177 -6.29 -10.05 1.35
C THR A 177 -6.77 -9.46 2.69
N LEU A 178 -7.99 -8.93 2.74
CA LEU A 178 -8.57 -8.35 3.95
C LEU A 178 -9.15 -9.42 4.90
N ALA A 179 -9.67 -10.52 4.35
CA ALA A 179 -10.33 -11.57 5.13
C ALA A 179 -9.52 -12.05 6.35
N PRO A 180 -8.19 -12.28 6.27
CA PRO A 180 -7.37 -12.68 7.41
C PRO A 180 -7.13 -11.60 8.47
N ARG A 181 -7.59 -10.34 8.27
CA ARG A 181 -7.31 -9.18 9.13
C ARG A 181 -5.81 -8.96 9.34
N PRO A 182 -5.08 -8.57 8.30
CA PRO A 182 -3.65 -8.30 8.41
C PRO A 182 -3.38 -7.15 9.38
N ARG A 183 -2.17 -7.12 9.96
CA ARG A 183 -1.74 -6.02 10.85
C ARG A 183 -1.52 -4.71 10.11
N VAL A 184 -1.16 -4.78 8.83
CA VAL A 184 -0.98 -3.66 7.91
C VAL A 184 -1.45 -4.09 6.54
N LEU A 185 -2.17 -3.21 5.84
CA LEU A 185 -2.65 -3.44 4.49
C LEU A 185 -1.85 -2.59 3.49
N LEU A 186 -1.33 -3.23 2.46
CA LEU A 186 -0.58 -2.62 1.37
C LEU A 186 -1.38 -2.77 0.09
N LEU A 187 -1.86 -1.66 -0.48
CA LEU A 187 -2.73 -1.66 -1.66
C LEU A 187 -2.02 -0.96 -2.82
N ASP A 188 -1.73 -1.69 -3.89
CA ASP A 188 -1.09 -1.18 -5.10
C ASP A 188 -2.12 -1.01 -6.21
N GLU A 189 -2.63 0.22 -6.35
CA GLU A 189 -3.68 0.59 -7.32
C GLU A 189 -4.90 -0.37 -7.31
N PRO A 190 -5.50 -0.62 -6.13
CA PRO A 190 -6.42 -1.74 -5.93
C PRO A 190 -7.73 -1.63 -6.72
N PHE A 191 -8.08 -0.45 -7.25
CA PHE A 191 -9.34 -0.20 -7.95
C PHE A 191 -9.17 0.53 -9.29
N ALA A 192 -8.00 0.45 -9.90
CA ALA A 192 -7.69 1.15 -11.15
C ALA A 192 -8.57 0.72 -12.33
N SER A 193 -9.08 -0.53 -12.33
CA SER A 193 -9.93 -1.06 -13.43
C SER A 193 -11.44 -0.85 -13.22
N LEU A 194 -11.86 -0.22 -12.12
CA LEU A 194 -13.27 0.00 -11.82
C LEU A 194 -13.79 1.29 -12.47
N ASN A 195 -15.08 1.29 -12.85
CA ASN A 195 -15.75 2.53 -13.19
C ASN A 195 -15.91 3.44 -11.95
N LEU A 196 -16.05 4.74 -12.18
CA LEU A 196 -15.99 5.75 -11.12
C LEU A 196 -17.04 5.53 -10.01
N SER A 197 -18.30 5.28 -10.38
CA SER A 197 -19.38 5.13 -9.40
C SER A 197 -19.20 3.91 -8.50
N LEU A 198 -18.75 2.78 -9.05
CA LEU A 198 -18.48 1.56 -8.28
C LEU A 198 -17.23 1.74 -7.41
N LYS A 199 -16.19 2.39 -7.95
CA LYS A 199 -14.97 2.72 -7.21
C LYS A 199 -15.28 3.57 -5.98
N ASP A 200 -16.06 4.64 -6.14
CA ASP A 200 -16.46 5.52 -5.04
C ASP A 200 -17.25 4.80 -3.97
N ALA A 201 -18.19 3.96 -4.36
CA ALA A 201 -18.98 3.17 -3.41
C ALA A 201 -18.11 2.18 -2.63
N ILE A 202 -17.19 1.46 -3.29
CA ILE A 202 -16.29 0.49 -2.64
C ILE A 202 -15.27 1.21 -1.75
N LEU A 203 -14.75 2.37 -2.17
CA LEU A 203 -13.86 3.16 -1.32
C LEU A 203 -14.55 3.61 -0.04
N SER A 204 -15.81 4.05 -0.12
CA SER A 204 -16.62 4.44 1.05
C SER A 204 -16.82 3.26 2.01
N ASP A 205 -17.19 2.09 1.47
CA ASP A 205 -17.38 0.88 2.27
C ASP A 205 -16.05 0.42 2.91
N LEU A 206 -14.95 0.48 2.15
CA LEU A 206 -13.60 0.17 2.65
C LEU A 206 -13.17 1.13 3.78
N GLU A 207 -13.38 2.43 3.61
CA GLU A 207 -13.09 3.44 4.64
C GLU A 207 -13.82 3.13 5.95
N THR A 208 -15.11 2.77 5.87
CA THR A 208 -15.91 2.36 7.03
C THR A 208 -15.35 1.10 7.69
N TRP A 209 -14.98 0.09 6.88
CA TRP A 209 -14.39 -1.15 7.38
C TRP A 209 -13.04 -0.91 8.07
N LEU A 210 -12.17 -0.09 7.46
CA LEU A 210 -10.86 0.25 8.03
C LEU A 210 -10.99 0.96 9.38
N THR A 211 -11.92 1.89 9.49
CA THR A 211 -12.22 2.61 10.75
C THR A 211 -12.67 1.62 11.84
N THR A 212 -13.54 0.67 11.48
CA THR A 212 -14.06 -0.34 12.40
C THR A 212 -12.96 -1.32 12.85
N THR A 213 -12.14 -1.78 11.93
CA THR A 213 -11.09 -2.78 12.23
C THR A 213 -9.80 -2.17 12.75
N ARG A 214 -9.64 -0.85 12.62
CA ARG A 214 -8.40 -0.11 12.93
C ARG A 214 -7.17 -0.69 12.23
N THR A 215 -7.36 -1.26 11.04
CA THR A 215 -6.25 -1.79 10.23
C THR A 215 -5.59 -0.64 9.49
N PRO A 216 -4.32 -0.32 9.74
CA PRO A 216 -3.62 0.74 9.05
C PRO A 216 -3.31 0.34 7.60
N VAL A 217 -3.32 1.34 6.71
CA VAL A 217 -3.21 1.13 5.26
C VAL A 217 -2.16 2.03 4.63
N LEU A 218 -1.32 1.44 3.79
CA LEU A 218 -0.54 2.15 2.78
C LEU A 218 -1.21 1.93 1.42
N TYR A 219 -1.85 2.97 0.91
CA TYR A 219 -2.60 2.98 -0.33
C TYR A 219 -1.79 3.65 -1.44
N VAL A 220 -1.51 2.95 -2.51
CA VAL A 220 -0.81 3.49 -3.69
C VAL A 220 -1.81 3.81 -4.78
N THR A 221 -1.72 5.03 -5.30
CA THR A 221 -2.48 5.46 -6.47
C THR A 221 -1.69 6.47 -7.31
N HIS A 222 -2.02 6.55 -8.59
CA HIS A 222 -1.61 7.64 -9.48
C HIS A 222 -2.76 8.62 -9.77
N ASP A 223 -3.96 8.34 -9.28
CA ASP A 223 -5.15 9.18 -9.41
C ASP A 223 -5.13 10.26 -8.32
N VAL A 224 -5.01 11.52 -8.74
CA VAL A 224 -4.91 12.68 -7.83
C VAL A 224 -6.21 12.91 -7.06
N ALA A 225 -7.37 12.67 -7.67
CA ALA A 225 -8.66 12.84 -7.01
C ALA A 225 -8.84 11.80 -5.89
N GLU A 226 -8.46 10.55 -6.16
CA GLU A 226 -8.45 9.47 -5.17
C GLU A 226 -7.46 9.75 -4.04
N ALA A 227 -6.24 10.21 -4.38
CA ALA A 227 -5.24 10.58 -3.40
C ALA A 227 -5.69 11.75 -2.52
N TRP A 228 -6.34 12.74 -3.11
CA TRP A 228 -6.92 13.87 -2.40
C TRP A 228 -8.04 13.43 -1.46
N ARG A 229 -9.00 12.64 -1.97
CA ARG A 229 -10.11 12.10 -1.16
C ARG A 229 -9.61 11.37 0.08
N LEU A 230 -8.72 10.39 -0.13
CA LEU A 230 -8.21 9.54 0.94
C LEU A 230 -7.26 10.30 1.87
N GLY A 231 -6.38 11.14 1.31
CA GLY A 231 -5.36 11.88 2.04
C GLY A 231 -5.88 13.11 2.79
N SER A 232 -7.12 13.56 2.52
CA SER A 232 -7.74 14.69 3.23
C SER A 232 -8.39 14.29 4.55
N ARG A 233 -8.38 13.01 4.93
CA ARG A 233 -8.88 12.55 6.24
C ARG A 233 -7.98 13.10 7.35
N PRO A 234 -8.53 13.41 8.54
CA PRO A 234 -7.76 13.98 9.66
C PRO A 234 -6.60 13.10 10.14
N ASP A 235 -6.72 11.78 9.97
CA ASP A 235 -5.78 10.75 10.40
C ASP A 235 -4.96 10.18 9.22
N ALA A 236 -5.01 10.84 8.06
CA ALA A 236 -4.28 10.43 6.88
C ALA A 236 -3.04 11.29 6.63
N GLU A 237 -2.06 10.70 5.98
CA GLU A 237 -0.87 11.37 5.46
C GLU A 237 -0.60 10.97 4.02
N VAL A 238 0.01 11.87 3.27
CA VAL A 238 0.37 11.63 1.87
C VAL A 238 1.88 11.61 1.74
N LEU A 239 2.39 10.63 0.99
CA LEU A 239 3.79 10.53 0.59
C LEU A 239 3.87 10.72 -0.92
N ARG A 240 4.81 11.55 -1.35
CA ARG A 240 5.15 11.70 -2.76
C ARG A 240 6.46 10.99 -3.04
N MET A 241 6.43 10.13 -4.05
CA MET A 241 7.58 9.36 -4.48
C MET A 241 7.99 9.72 -5.90
N GLU A 242 9.27 10.05 -6.09
CA GLU A 242 9.89 10.37 -7.38
C GLU A 242 11.25 9.68 -7.46
N ASP A 243 11.58 9.10 -8.60
CA ASP A 243 12.88 8.46 -8.89
C ASP A 243 13.39 7.53 -7.77
N GLY A 244 12.50 6.74 -7.19
CA GLY A 244 12.83 5.80 -6.11
C GLY A 244 12.92 6.40 -4.71
N CYS A 245 12.69 7.71 -4.54
CA CYS A 245 12.81 8.41 -3.27
C CYS A 245 11.45 8.94 -2.79
N VAL A 246 11.20 8.93 -1.48
CA VAL A 246 10.13 9.71 -0.86
C VAL A 246 10.62 11.15 -0.75
N VAL A 247 10.05 12.04 -1.56
CA VAL A 247 10.50 13.45 -1.66
C VAL A 247 9.67 14.39 -0.78
N ARG A 248 8.45 14.01 -0.42
CA ARG A 248 7.57 14.76 0.49
C ARG A 248 6.71 13.80 1.30
N GLN A 249 6.41 14.18 2.54
CA GLN A 249 5.46 13.53 3.44
C GLN A 249 4.71 14.58 4.23
N GLY A 250 3.40 14.45 4.39
CA GLY A 250 2.58 15.37 5.15
C GLY A 250 1.11 15.36 4.76
N PRO A 251 0.32 16.36 5.16
CA PRO A 251 -1.08 16.50 4.80
C PRO A 251 -1.28 16.63 3.28
N ALA A 252 -2.40 16.13 2.75
CA ALA A 252 -2.72 16.21 1.33
C ALA A 252 -2.67 17.65 0.78
N ALA A 253 -3.14 18.63 1.54
CA ALA A 253 -3.12 20.04 1.17
C ALA A 253 -1.71 20.58 0.86
N VAL A 254 -0.67 20.00 1.48
CA VAL A 254 0.73 20.39 1.28
C VAL A 254 1.37 19.57 0.17
N VAL A 255 1.18 18.24 0.22
CA VAL A 255 1.88 17.32 -0.70
C VAL A 255 1.28 17.38 -2.12
N LEU A 256 -0.04 17.58 -2.23
CA LEU A 256 -0.79 17.60 -3.51
C LEU A 256 -1.17 19.03 -3.95
N ALA A 257 -0.53 20.07 -3.42
CA ALA A 257 -0.88 21.46 -3.72
C ALA A 257 -0.77 21.79 -5.20
N ALA A 258 0.27 21.32 -5.87
CA ALA A 258 0.52 21.59 -7.30
C ALA A 258 -0.52 20.90 -8.20
N GLU A 259 -0.82 19.61 -7.92
CA GLU A 259 -1.81 18.83 -8.65
C GLU A 259 -3.23 19.41 -8.47
N ARG A 260 -3.56 19.85 -7.25
CA ARG A 260 -4.82 20.53 -6.98
C ARG A 260 -4.97 21.80 -7.80
N ALA A 261 -3.92 22.61 -7.84
CA ALA A 261 -3.93 23.84 -8.63
C ALA A 261 -4.13 23.56 -10.13
N GLN A 262 -3.48 22.52 -10.66
CA GLN A 262 -3.65 22.09 -12.06
C GLN A 262 -5.08 21.61 -12.34
N LEU A 263 -5.69 20.82 -11.44
CA LEU A 263 -7.07 20.35 -11.58
C LEU A 263 -8.06 21.51 -11.58
N LEU A 264 -7.89 22.48 -10.69
CA LEU A 264 -8.76 23.66 -10.64
C LEU A 264 -8.64 24.51 -11.91
N ALA A 265 -7.42 24.73 -12.39
CA ALA A 265 -7.18 25.49 -13.65
C ALA A 265 -7.70 24.78 -14.92
N ALA A 266 -7.90 23.47 -14.87
CA ALA A 266 -8.48 22.70 -15.99
C ALA A 266 -10.02 22.71 -16.02
N LEU A 267 -10.66 23.20 -14.94
CA LEU A 267 -12.12 23.32 -14.80
C LEU A 267 -12.63 24.74 -15.12
N GLU A 268 -11.71 25.72 -15.22
CA GLU A 268 -11.96 27.10 -15.68
C GLU A 268 -11.83 27.21 -17.20
#